data_70e7e26a282ce8c143f2dfd86877aa3d
#
_entry.id   70e7e26a282ce8c143f2dfd86877aa3d
#
_cell.length_a   1.000
_cell.length_b   1.000
_cell.length_c   1.000
_cell.angle_alpha   90.00
_cell.angle_beta   90.00
_cell.angle_gamma   90.00
#
_symmetry.space_group_name_H-M   'P 1'
#
loop_
_entity.id
_entity.type
_entity.pdbx_description
1 polymer ?
#
loop_
_entity_poly.entity_id
_entity_poly.type
_entity_poly.pdbx_seq_one_letter_code
_entity_poly.pdbx_strand_id
1 'polypeptide(L)'
;LNLNRDYTKLETAGVEAITKVINSFDPDLYIDIHVTDGADYQYDITYGYVATGGYSPEISTWLSSSFQPEVDQALKDNGHIPGPLLFAANGNDFTEGNVAFSFSPRFSHTYGDIRHLPSILIENHSLKPFEQRVLGTYVFLEQAIKSVGNHFDELQAAVQTDKKQRKDSVIVKYQFRDTPADSMGFLGISSKKVSSAITGNEYVAWEGKTITQRVPSILMNKPAASVPVPKAYWIPVEWNEIIEKLKTHGFEMETLKDAKEVNMELSTVSDYKLSNQPYEGRFRFQTFNLDKENRKVRLNPGSVRVKTDQALGELLVILMEPESVDSFFQWGYFHSILSQTEYMETYIMEPLIVKMIAEDSDLKKRFEEKRLAEPDF
;
A
#
# COMPACT_ATOMS: atom_id res chain seq x y z
N LEU A 1 2.84 -12.70 -9.59
CA LEU A 1 2.65 -11.48 -8.82
C LEU A 1 1.97 -10.41 -9.67
N ASN A 2 1.01 -9.70 -9.10
CA ASN A 2 0.35 -8.57 -9.75
C ASN A 2 1.26 -7.33 -9.62
N LEU A 3 1.63 -6.70 -10.75
CA LEU A 3 2.52 -5.54 -10.75
C LEU A 3 1.91 -4.38 -9.95
N ASN A 4 0.59 -4.15 -10.08
CA ASN A 4 -0.12 -3.11 -9.33
C ASN A 4 -0.46 -3.51 -7.88
N ARG A 5 0.41 -4.32 -7.26
CA ARG A 5 0.46 -4.68 -5.83
C ARG A 5 1.90 -4.68 -5.31
N ASP A 6 2.85 -4.25 -6.15
CA ASP A 6 4.28 -4.46 -5.90
C ASP A 6 5.08 -3.19 -5.61
N TYR A 7 4.47 -2.01 -5.74
CA TYR A 7 5.19 -0.73 -5.61
C TYR A 7 5.86 -0.50 -4.25
N THR A 8 5.38 -1.14 -3.17
CA THR A 8 6.05 -1.09 -1.86
C THR A 8 7.08 -2.20 -1.68
N LYS A 9 6.89 -3.36 -2.35
CA LYS A 9 7.77 -4.53 -2.20
C LYS A 9 8.98 -4.50 -3.13
N LEU A 10 8.79 -4.02 -4.37
CA LEU A 10 9.80 -4.06 -5.44
C LEU A 10 10.38 -5.46 -5.67
N GLU A 11 9.51 -6.46 -5.86
CA GLU A 11 9.90 -7.85 -6.11
C GLU A 11 9.91 -8.21 -7.58
N THR A 12 9.13 -7.49 -8.38
CA THR A 12 9.07 -7.72 -9.82
C THR A 12 10.05 -6.81 -10.56
N ALA A 13 10.77 -7.35 -11.51
CA ALA A 13 11.72 -6.58 -12.33
C ALA A 13 11.02 -5.40 -13.05
N GLY A 14 9.73 -5.55 -13.39
CA GLY A 14 8.94 -4.50 -14.04
C GLY A 14 8.76 -3.28 -13.14
N VAL A 15 8.27 -3.48 -11.90
CA VAL A 15 8.02 -2.35 -10.97
C VAL A 15 9.34 -1.76 -10.48
N GLU A 16 10.37 -2.58 -10.28
CA GLU A 16 11.71 -2.10 -9.97
C GLU A 16 12.26 -1.18 -11.08
N ALA A 17 12.09 -1.57 -12.35
CA ALA A 17 12.49 -0.76 -13.49
C ALA A 17 11.71 0.56 -13.57
N ILE A 18 10.36 0.53 -13.38
CA ILE A 18 9.52 1.72 -13.34
C ILE A 18 9.99 2.67 -12.25
N THR A 19 10.25 2.16 -11.04
CA THR A 19 10.72 2.98 -9.91
C THR A 19 12.07 3.64 -10.21
N LYS A 20 13.00 2.90 -10.84
CA LYS A 20 14.29 3.46 -11.29
C LYS A 20 14.11 4.55 -12.35
N VAL A 21 13.17 4.37 -13.29
CA VAL A 21 12.84 5.41 -14.30
C VAL A 21 12.28 6.65 -13.59
N ILE A 22 11.32 6.51 -12.69
CA ILE A 22 10.77 7.62 -11.91
C ILE A 22 11.89 8.39 -11.20
N ASN A 23 12.80 7.68 -10.52
CA ASN A 23 13.91 8.33 -9.80
C ASN A 23 14.92 9.03 -10.72
N SER A 24 15.10 8.50 -11.93
CA SER A 24 16.14 9.02 -12.85
C SER A 24 15.65 10.20 -13.67
N PHE A 25 14.37 10.25 -14.00
CA PHE A 25 13.78 11.26 -14.89
C PHE A 25 12.96 12.32 -14.14
N ASP A 26 12.56 12.05 -12.89
CA ASP A 26 11.67 12.92 -12.07
C ASP A 26 10.49 13.47 -12.90
N PRO A 27 9.62 12.59 -13.45
CA PRO A 27 8.58 13.01 -14.39
C PRO A 27 7.54 13.89 -13.71
N ASP A 28 6.90 14.77 -14.49
CA ASP A 28 5.83 15.66 -14.01
C ASP A 28 4.49 14.97 -13.86
N LEU A 29 4.28 13.83 -14.54
CA LEU A 29 3.04 13.05 -14.48
C LEU A 29 3.35 11.58 -14.72
N TYR A 30 2.74 10.72 -13.94
CA TYR A 30 2.75 9.27 -14.09
C TYR A 30 1.35 8.76 -14.42
N ILE A 31 1.20 8.00 -15.49
CA ILE A 31 -0.06 7.39 -15.90
C ILE A 31 0.15 5.88 -16.04
N ASP A 32 -0.61 5.10 -15.26
CA ASP A 32 -0.64 3.65 -15.33
C ASP A 32 -1.93 3.20 -16.03
N ILE A 33 -1.80 2.47 -17.16
CA ILE A 33 -2.92 2.17 -18.05
C ILE A 33 -3.26 0.70 -17.97
N HIS A 34 -4.47 0.42 -17.51
CA HIS A 34 -5.03 -0.90 -17.28
C HIS A 34 -6.26 -1.17 -18.15
N VAL A 35 -6.80 -2.37 -17.98
CA VAL A 35 -8.06 -2.83 -18.54
C VAL A 35 -8.88 -3.45 -17.42
N THR A 36 -10.17 -3.13 -17.35
CA THR A 36 -11.07 -3.54 -16.26
C THR A 36 -11.31 -5.03 -16.17
N ASP A 37 -11.77 -5.51 -15.01
CA ASP A 37 -12.04 -6.92 -14.69
C ASP A 37 -13.25 -7.55 -15.43
N GLY A 38 -14.02 -6.78 -16.20
CA GLY A 38 -15.11 -7.31 -17.03
C GLY A 38 -16.53 -7.10 -16.47
N ALA A 39 -16.72 -6.27 -15.46
CA ALA A 39 -18.03 -5.72 -15.16
C ALA A 39 -18.48 -4.81 -16.30
N ASP A 40 -19.79 -4.85 -16.66
CA ASP A 40 -20.32 -4.06 -17.78
C ASP A 40 -21.00 -2.77 -17.30
N TYR A 41 -20.70 -1.67 -17.98
CA TYR A 41 -21.25 -0.34 -17.74
C TYR A 41 -21.10 0.53 -18.98
N GLN A 42 -21.64 1.77 -18.94
CA GLN A 42 -21.62 2.64 -20.13
C GLN A 42 -20.30 3.39 -20.34
N TYR A 43 -19.51 3.60 -19.29
CA TYR A 43 -18.24 4.32 -19.40
C TYR A 43 -17.26 3.60 -20.32
N ASP A 44 -16.51 4.34 -21.13
CA ASP A 44 -15.48 3.80 -22.02
C ASP A 44 -14.11 3.75 -21.30
N ILE A 45 -13.83 4.81 -20.56
CA ILE A 45 -12.63 4.99 -19.77
C ILE A 45 -13.04 5.38 -18.37
N THR A 46 -12.61 4.61 -17.39
CA THR A 46 -12.66 4.99 -15.99
C THR A 46 -11.26 5.29 -15.52
N TYR A 47 -11.10 6.28 -14.66
CA TYR A 47 -9.79 6.63 -14.13
C TYR A 47 -9.91 7.26 -12.75
N GLY A 48 -8.79 7.26 -12.04
CA GLY A 48 -8.74 7.88 -10.74
C GLY A 48 -7.32 8.20 -10.30
N TYR A 49 -7.28 9.04 -9.29
CA TYR A 49 -6.13 9.50 -8.56
C TYR A 49 -6.52 9.64 -7.09
N VAL A 50 -5.58 9.98 -6.23
CA VAL A 50 -5.89 10.24 -4.82
C VAL A 50 -6.48 11.65 -4.69
N ALA A 51 -7.83 11.73 -4.61
CA ALA A 51 -8.54 13.01 -4.70
C ALA A 51 -8.56 13.81 -3.39
N THR A 52 -8.75 13.15 -2.25
CA THR A 52 -8.81 13.82 -0.93
C THR A 52 -8.24 12.93 0.16
N GLY A 53 -7.55 13.53 1.13
CA GLY A 53 -7.01 12.81 2.28
C GLY A 53 -5.77 11.97 1.98
N GLY A 54 -5.14 12.17 0.82
CA GLY A 54 -3.87 11.55 0.44
C GLY A 54 -2.66 12.23 1.07
N TYR A 55 -1.51 11.88 0.52
CA TYR A 55 -0.23 12.39 0.99
C TYR A 55 0.14 13.73 0.33
N SER A 56 -0.47 14.05 -0.82
CA SER A 56 -0.17 15.22 -1.66
C SER A 56 -1.41 16.07 -1.92
N PRO A 57 -1.86 16.88 -0.95
CA PRO A 57 -3.11 17.63 -1.05
C PRO A 57 -3.12 18.71 -2.14
N GLU A 58 -1.98 19.37 -2.41
CA GLU A 58 -1.90 20.40 -3.46
C GLU A 58 -1.97 19.77 -4.86
N ILE A 59 -1.27 18.65 -5.07
CA ILE A 59 -1.37 17.86 -6.31
C ILE A 59 -2.79 17.35 -6.50
N SER A 60 -3.42 16.82 -5.45
CA SER A 60 -4.83 16.38 -5.49
C SER A 60 -5.78 17.51 -5.91
N THR A 61 -5.55 18.70 -5.39
CA THR A 61 -6.32 19.89 -5.76
C THR A 61 -6.14 20.24 -7.23
N TRP A 62 -4.91 20.28 -7.72
CA TRP A 62 -4.63 20.54 -9.13
C TRP A 62 -5.26 19.47 -10.05
N LEU A 63 -5.14 18.19 -9.71
CA LEU A 63 -5.75 17.09 -10.47
C LEU A 63 -7.27 17.22 -10.55
N SER A 64 -7.93 17.64 -9.48
CA SER A 64 -9.39 17.74 -9.44
C SER A 64 -9.94 19.04 -10.05
N SER A 65 -9.22 20.15 -9.93
CA SER A 65 -9.70 21.47 -10.36
C SER A 65 -9.29 21.85 -11.79
N SER A 66 -8.15 21.39 -12.26
CA SER A 66 -7.60 21.73 -13.58
C SER A 66 -7.57 20.52 -14.51
N PHE A 67 -6.91 19.44 -14.12
CA PHE A 67 -6.68 18.29 -15.00
C PHE A 67 -7.96 17.53 -15.36
N GLN A 68 -8.72 17.07 -14.35
CA GLN A 68 -9.90 16.22 -14.56
C GLN A 68 -10.98 16.88 -15.41
N PRO A 69 -11.38 18.15 -15.19
CA PRO A 69 -12.39 18.79 -16.02
C PRO A 69 -12.01 18.88 -17.50
N GLU A 70 -10.73 19.16 -17.80
CA GLU A 70 -10.23 19.24 -19.17
C GLU A 70 -10.22 17.88 -19.86
N VAL A 71 -9.75 16.83 -19.17
CA VAL A 71 -9.71 15.46 -19.70
C VAL A 71 -11.13 14.93 -19.91
N ASP A 72 -12.03 15.12 -18.94
CA ASP A 72 -13.43 14.70 -19.06
C ASP A 72 -14.13 15.39 -20.24
N GLN A 73 -13.86 16.70 -20.46
CA GLN A 73 -14.43 17.44 -21.59
C GLN A 73 -13.88 16.92 -22.93
N ALA A 74 -12.56 16.73 -23.03
CA ALA A 74 -11.93 16.23 -24.24
C ALA A 74 -12.46 14.83 -24.64
N LEU A 75 -12.62 13.95 -23.67
CA LEU A 75 -13.21 12.63 -23.89
C LEU A 75 -14.64 12.73 -24.41
N LYS A 76 -15.50 13.57 -23.80
CA LYS A 76 -16.89 13.78 -24.22
C LYS A 76 -16.97 14.38 -25.64
N ASP A 77 -16.14 15.36 -25.94
CA ASP A 77 -16.09 16.01 -27.27
C ASP A 77 -15.70 15.03 -28.38
N ASN A 78 -14.97 13.96 -28.04
CA ASN A 78 -14.59 12.89 -28.97
C ASN A 78 -15.50 11.65 -28.88
N GLY A 79 -16.67 11.75 -28.21
CA GLY A 79 -17.69 10.70 -28.16
C GLY A 79 -17.43 9.60 -27.15
N HIS A 80 -16.50 9.80 -26.22
CA HIS A 80 -16.22 8.87 -25.12
C HIS A 80 -16.97 9.25 -23.84
N ILE A 81 -17.25 8.27 -23.00
CA ILE A 81 -17.90 8.45 -21.70
C ILE A 81 -16.86 8.23 -20.58
N PRO A 82 -16.30 9.30 -19.99
CA PRO A 82 -15.40 9.17 -18.86
C PRO A 82 -16.16 8.82 -17.57
N GLY A 83 -15.50 8.10 -16.65
CA GLY A 83 -16.04 7.79 -15.34
C GLY A 83 -14.96 7.62 -14.27
N PRO A 84 -15.35 7.56 -12.99
CA PRO A 84 -14.43 7.28 -11.89
C PRO A 84 -13.99 5.80 -11.91
N LEU A 85 -12.95 5.48 -11.15
CA LEU A 85 -12.60 4.07 -10.91
C LEU A 85 -13.78 3.33 -10.28
N LEU A 86 -14.08 2.14 -10.82
CA LEU A 86 -15.24 1.34 -10.46
C LEU A 86 -14.81 -0.03 -9.94
N PHE A 87 -15.14 -0.30 -8.68
CA PHE A 87 -14.94 -1.59 -8.03
C PHE A 87 -16.24 -1.98 -7.31
N ALA A 88 -16.96 -2.96 -7.83
CA ALA A 88 -18.21 -3.42 -7.22
C ALA A 88 -17.97 -3.98 -5.81
N ALA A 89 -18.85 -3.65 -4.87
CA ALA A 89 -18.77 -4.13 -3.50
C ALA A 89 -18.96 -5.65 -3.38
N ASN A 90 -19.69 -6.23 -4.33
CA ASN A 90 -19.98 -7.67 -4.37
C ASN A 90 -19.84 -8.21 -5.79
N GLY A 91 -18.73 -8.90 -6.07
CA GLY A 91 -18.44 -9.44 -7.40
C GLY A 91 -18.48 -8.35 -8.47
N ASN A 92 -19.38 -8.51 -9.47
CA ASN A 92 -19.57 -7.52 -10.53
C ASN A 92 -20.90 -6.75 -10.36
N ASP A 93 -21.54 -6.82 -9.20
CA ASP A 93 -22.84 -6.18 -8.93
C ASP A 93 -22.63 -4.84 -8.21
N PHE A 94 -22.91 -3.73 -8.91
CA PHE A 94 -22.82 -2.39 -8.36
C PHE A 94 -24.03 -1.97 -7.53
N THR A 95 -25.10 -2.76 -7.44
CA THR A 95 -26.29 -2.40 -6.65
C THR A 95 -25.99 -2.28 -5.16
N GLU A 96 -25.00 -3.03 -4.67
CA GLU A 96 -24.52 -2.96 -3.28
C GLU A 96 -23.49 -1.84 -3.05
N GLY A 97 -23.02 -1.20 -4.10
CA GLY A 97 -22.15 -0.03 -4.04
C GLY A 97 -20.88 -0.12 -4.87
N ASN A 98 -20.23 1.04 -5.01
CA ASN A 98 -18.89 1.20 -5.53
C ASN A 98 -17.90 1.41 -4.40
N VAL A 99 -16.85 0.58 -4.34
CA VAL A 99 -15.80 0.67 -3.33
C VAL A 99 -14.67 1.56 -3.85
N ALA A 100 -14.38 2.64 -3.16
CA ALA A 100 -13.18 3.41 -3.39
C ALA A 100 -12.08 2.95 -2.42
N PHE A 101 -11.11 2.22 -2.94
CA PHE A 101 -9.92 1.84 -2.20
C PHE A 101 -9.02 3.05 -2.02
N SER A 102 -8.53 3.24 -0.81
CA SER A 102 -7.70 4.38 -0.50
C SER A 102 -6.24 4.00 -0.31
N PHE A 103 -5.41 4.95 -0.53
CA PHE A 103 -4.14 5.34 0.14
C PHE A 103 -3.13 4.21 0.45
N SER A 104 -3.25 3.01 -0.12
CA SER A 104 -2.24 1.96 0.03
C SER A 104 -1.18 2.12 -1.07
N PRO A 105 0.07 2.48 -0.73
CA PRO A 105 1.12 2.73 -1.72
C PRO A 105 1.61 1.51 -2.50
N ARG A 106 1.03 0.33 -2.24
CA ARG A 106 1.26 -0.84 -3.10
C ARG A 106 0.70 -0.67 -4.51
N PHE A 107 -0.26 0.26 -4.70
CA PHE A 107 -0.86 0.58 -5.99
C PHE A 107 -0.13 1.75 -6.65
N SER A 108 -0.04 1.74 -7.97
CA SER A 108 0.73 2.71 -8.77
C SER A 108 0.37 4.18 -8.50
N HIS A 109 -0.90 4.54 -8.58
CA HIS A 109 -1.34 5.93 -8.38
C HIS A 109 -1.16 6.41 -6.94
N THR A 110 -1.33 5.52 -5.94
CA THR A 110 -1.10 5.88 -4.54
C THR A 110 0.39 5.93 -4.20
N TYR A 111 1.20 5.10 -4.86
CA TYR A 111 2.65 5.18 -4.77
C TYR A 111 3.18 6.51 -5.32
N GLY A 112 2.60 6.98 -6.42
CA GLY A 112 2.93 8.31 -6.92
C GLY A 112 2.49 9.41 -5.95
N ASP A 113 1.28 9.34 -5.40
CA ASP A 113 0.78 10.32 -4.44
C ASP A 113 1.72 10.48 -3.22
N ILE A 114 2.13 9.37 -2.58
CA ILE A 114 3.04 9.44 -1.42
C ILE A 114 4.47 9.88 -1.79
N ARG A 115 4.81 9.87 -3.08
CA ARG A 115 6.08 10.39 -3.62
C ARG A 115 5.99 11.85 -4.07
N HIS A 116 4.82 12.46 -3.93
CA HIS A 116 4.52 13.78 -4.47
C HIS A 116 4.73 13.88 -5.99
N LEU A 117 4.33 12.81 -6.68
CA LEU A 117 4.29 12.69 -8.13
C LEU A 117 2.83 12.61 -8.56
N PRO A 118 2.31 13.55 -9.37
CA PRO A 118 0.97 13.44 -9.94
C PRO A 118 0.79 12.10 -10.64
N SER A 119 -0.18 11.31 -10.21
CA SER A 119 -0.30 9.93 -10.68
C SER A 119 -1.74 9.51 -10.89
N ILE A 120 -2.00 8.88 -12.02
CA ILE A 120 -3.33 8.50 -12.49
C ILE A 120 -3.33 7.02 -12.86
N LEU A 121 -4.35 6.31 -12.40
CA LEU A 121 -4.69 4.97 -12.86
C LEU A 121 -5.83 5.07 -13.86
N ILE A 122 -5.64 4.55 -15.07
CA ILE A 122 -6.65 4.42 -16.10
C ILE A 122 -7.11 2.97 -16.18
N GLU A 123 -8.41 2.77 -16.28
CA GLU A 123 -9.05 1.48 -16.52
C GLU A 123 -9.88 1.55 -17.80
N ASN A 124 -9.36 1.01 -18.89
CA ASN A 124 -10.10 0.85 -20.13
C ASN A 124 -11.16 -0.23 -19.99
N HIS A 125 -12.36 0.02 -20.47
CA HIS A 125 -13.45 -0.95 -20.34
C HIS A 125 -13.17 -2.21 -21.18
N SER A 126 -12.98 -3.36 -20.53
CA SER A 126 -12.57 -4.62 -21.19
C SER A 126 -13.56 -5.12 -22.25
N LEU A 127 -14.86 -4.84 -22.07
CA LEU A 127 -15.94 -5.31 -22.96
C LEU A 127 -16.21 -4.35 -24.14
N LYS A 128 -15.56 -3.18 -24.21
CA LYS A 128 -15.68 -2.28 -25.38
C LYS A 128 -14.75 -2.74 -26.51
N PRO A 129 -15.09 -2.43 -27.78
CA PRO A 129 -14.25 -2.76 -28.93
C PRO A 129 -12.81 -2.22 -28.77
N PHE A 130 -11.84 -2.94 -29.30
CA PHE A 130 -10.42 -2.58 -29.20
C PHE A 130 -10.14 -1.16 -29.72
N GLU A 131 -10.70 -0.82 -30.89
CA GLU A 131 -10.56 0.50 -31.49
C GLU A 131 -11.05 1.62 -30.54
N GLN A 132 -12.22 1.45 -29.94
CA GLN A 132 -12.78 2.42 -28.99
C GLN A 132 -11.88 2.61 -27.76
N ARG A 133 -11.29 1.54 -27.25
CA ARG A 133 -10.35 1.60 -26.12
C ARG A 133 -9.06 2.35 -26.49
N VAL A 134 -8.51 2.05 -27.68
CA VAL A 134 -7.29 2.72 -28.17
C VAL A 134 -7.54 4.21 -28.39
N LEU A 135 -8.64 4.58 -29.07
CA LEU A 135 -8.96 5.98 -29.36
C LEU A 135 -9.24 6.77 -28.07
N GLY A 136 -9.99 6.21 -27.14
CA GLY A 136 -10.23 6.86 -25.86
C GLY A 136 -8.95 7.07 -25.05
N THR A 137 -8.05 6.08 -25.05
CA THR A 137 -6.73 6.24 -24.41
C THR A 137 -5.90 7.32 -25.11
N TYR A 138 -5.93 7.38 -26.45
CA TYR A 138 -5.23 8.42 -27.20
C TYR A 138 -5.73 9.81 -26.83
N VAL A 139 -7.06 10.03 -26.82
CA VAL A 139 -7.66 11.32 -26.42
C VAL A 139 -7.26 11.70 -24.99
N PHE A 140 -7.31 10.72 -24.06
CA PHE A 140 -6.89 10.94 -22.69
C PHE A 140 -5.44 11.44 -22.61
N LEU A 141 -4.51 10.70 -23.24
CA LEU A 141 -3.08 11.02 -23.20
C LEU A 141 -2.77 12.35 -23.88
N GLU A 142 -3.41 12.64 -25.02
CA GLU A 142 -3.24 13.93 -25.72
C GLU A 142 -3.66 15.09 -24.81
N GLN A 143 -4.84 14.99 -24.18
CA GLN A 143 -5.31 16.04 -23.28
C GLN A 143 -4.48 16.11 -21.99
N ALA A 144 -4.02 14.98 -21.47
CA ALA A 144 -3.13 14.96 -20.29
C ALA A 144 -1.84 15.76 -20.55
N ILE A 145 -1.21 15.55 -21.71
CA ILE A 145 0.00 16.31 -22.12
C ILE A 145 -0.32 17.81 -22.26
N LYS A 146 -1.46 18.15 -22.89
CA LYS A 146 -1.89 19.56 -23.05
C LYS A 146 -2.14 20.20 -21.69
N SER A 147 -2.83 19.51 -20.78
CA SER A 147 -3.14 20.03 -19.45
C SER A 147 -1.89 20.29 -18.61
N VAL A 148 -0.94 19.35 -18.60
CA VAL A 148 0.37 19.56 -17.96
C VAL A 148 1.10 20.75 -18.58
N GLY A 149 1.14 20.86 -19.92
CA GLY A 149 1.82 21.97 -20.58
C GLY A 149 1.17 23.33 -20.29
N ASN A 150 -0.16 23.40 -20.28
CA ASN A 150 -0.90 24.65 -20.06
C ASN A 150 -0.83 25.13 -18.59
N HIS A 151 -0.75 24.20 -17.63
CA HIS A 151 -0.76 24.48 -16.19
C HIS A 151 0.55 24.08 -15.50
N PHE A 152 1.67 24.11 -16.24
CA PHE A 152 2.96 23.63 -15.75
C PHE A 152 3.41 24.33 -14.48
N ASP A 153 3.36 25.65 -14.43
CA ASP A 153 3.80 26.42 -13.27
C ASP A 153 2.94 26.14 -12.02
N GLU A 154 1.63 25.98 -12.20
CA GLU A 154 0.71 25.63 -11.11
C GLU A 154 1.01 24.22 -10.58
N LEU A 155 1.22 23.26 -11.49
CA LEU A 155 1.58 21.89 -11.14
C LEU A 155 2.90 21.84 -10.38
N GLN A 156 3.94 22.53 -10.87
CA GLN A 156 5.23 22.59 -10.21
C GLN A 156 5.14 23.23 -8.81
N ALA A 157 4.33 24.28 -8.66
CA ALA A 157 4.10 24.89 -7.34
C ALA A 157 3.43 23.91 -6.36
N ALA A 158 2.43 23.16 -6.82
CA ALA A 158 1.76 22.12 -6.02
C ALA A 158 2.75 21.02 -5.60
N VAL A 159 3.52 20.47 -6.55
CA VAL A 159 4.55 19.44 -6.29
C VAL A 159 5.58 19.94 -5.27
N GLN A 160 6.10 21.16 -5.45
CA GLN A 160 7.09 21.71 -4.52
C GLN A 160 6.53 21.98 -3.13
N THR A 161 5.25 22.33 -3.03
CA THR A 161 4.57 22.55 -1.76
C THR A 161 4.42 21.21 -1.01
N ASP A 162 3.94 20.20 -1.69
CA ASP A 162 3.77 18.87 -1.10
C ASP A 162 5.11 18.22 -0.73
N LYS A 163 6.14 18.30 -1.57
CA LYS A 163 7.51 17.82 -1.27
C LYS A 163 8.13 18.45 0.00
N LYS A 164 7.70 19.64 0.39
CA LYS A 164 8.19 20.35 1.57
C LYS A 164 7.41 20.05 2.85
N GLN A 165 6.23 19.45 2.75
CA GLN A 165 5.42 19.13 3.93
C GLN A 165 6.15 18.13 4.84
N ARG A 166 6.01 18.34 6.14
CA ARG A 166 6.50 17.42 7.18
C ARG A 166 5.40 17.25 8.21
N LYS A 167 5.00 16.00 8.44
CA LYS A 167 3.95 15.67 9.39
C LYS A 167 4.54 15.10 10.67
N ASP A 168 3.91 15.37 11.80
CA ASP A 168 4.31 14.80 13.09
C ASP A 168 3.87 13.33 13.24
N SER A 169 2.85 12.92 12.47
CA SER A 169 2.34 11.55 12.45
C SER A 169 1.86 11.16 11.05
N VAL A 170 1.93 9.87 10.74
CA VAL A 170 1.46 9.28 9.47
C VAL A 170 0.38 8.26 9.76
N ILE A 171 -0.73 8.31 9.00
CA ILE A 171 -1.75 7.27 9.03
C ILE A 171 -1.22 6.07 8.24
N VAL A 172 -1.02 4.94 8.93
CA VAL A 172 -0.41 3.73 8.36
C VAL A 172 -1.43 2.63 8.02
N LYS A 173 -2.68 2.83 8.45
CA LYS A 173 -3.78 1.91 8.17
C LYS A 173 -5.09 2.65 8.07
N TYR A 174 -5.87 2.34 7.03
CA TYR A 174 -7.24 2.80 6.87
C TYR A 174 -8.21 1.62 6.97
N GLN A 175 -9.46 1.92 7.27
CA GLN A 175 -10.58 0.98 7.28
C GLN A 175 -11.80 1.60 6.60
N PHE A 176 -12.77 0.77 6.27
CA PHE A 176 -14.04 1.24 5.76
C PHE A 176 -14.75 2.12 6.78
N ARG A 177 -15.54 3.08 6.29
CA ARG A 177 -16.51 3.78 7.13
C ARG A 177 -17.60 2.82 7.55
N ASP A 178 -18.20 3.07 8.72
CA ASP A 178 -19.26 2.22 9.28
C ASP A 178 -20.56 2.32 8.43
N THR A 179 -20.70 3.40 7.67
CA THR A 179 -21.81 3.63 6.73
C THR A 179 -21.27 4.17 5.42
N PRO A 180 -21.97 3.95 4.29
CA PRO A 180 -21.63 4.62 3.02
C PRO A 180 -21.53 6.13 3.22
N ALA A 181 -20.55 6.76 2.59
CA ALA A 181 -20.34 8.21 2.73
C ALA A 181 -21.45 9.00 2.04
N ASP A 182 -21.90 8.52 0.88
CA ASP A 182 -22.95 9.12 0.04
C ASP A 182 -23.36 8.06 -1.02
N SER A 183 -24.15 8.49 -1.99
CA SER A 183 -24.44 7.74 -3.20
C SER A 183 -23.90 8.49 -4.42
N MET A 184 -23.33 7.76 -5.37
CA MET A 184 -22.84 8.30 -6.64
C MET A 184 -23.79 7.96 -7.79
N GLY A 185 -23.81 8.81 -8.82
CA GLY A 185 -24.47 8.49 -10.09
C GLY A 185 -23.69 7.37 -10.80
N PHE A 186 -24.38 6.37 -11.31
CA PHE A 186 -23.80 5.25 -12.01
C PHE A 186 -24.50 5.01 -13.34
N LEU A 187 -23.73 5.00 -14.41
CA LEU A 187 -24.18 4.67 -15.76
C LEU A 187 -23.88 3.19 -16.01
N GLY A 188 -24.83 2.33 -15.62
CA GLY A 188 -24.70 0.88 -15.65
C GLY A 188 -25.31 0.23 -16.89
N ILE A 189 -25.11 -1.08 -16.96
CA ILE A 189 -25.84 -2.00 -17.82
C ILE A 189 -26.67 -2.92 -16.92
N SER A 190 -27.92 -3.20 -17.31
CA SER A 190 -28.78 -4.08 -16.53
C SER A 190 -28.19 -5.50 -16.46
N SER A 191 -28.34 -6.13 -15.32
CA SER A 191 -27.84 -7.47 -15.05
C SER A 191 -28.86 -8.27 -14.23
N LYS A 192 -28.70 -9.59 -14.25
CA LYS A 192 -29.45 -10.48 -13.37
C LYS A 192 -28.52 -11.57 -12.82
N LYS A 193 -28.84 -12.06 -11.63
CA LYS A 193 -28.19 -13.25 -11.06
C LYS A 193 -28.77 -14.51 -11.69
N VAL A 194 -27.94 -15.39 -12.18
CA VAL A 194 -28.30 -16.65 -12.85
C VAL A 194 -27.50 -17.79 -12.22
N SER A 195 -28.17 -18.91 -11.96
CA SER A 195 -27.48 -20.13 -11.50
C SER A 195 -26.78 -20.81 -12.66
N SER A 196 -25.51 -21.12 -12.48
CA SER A 196 -24.72 -21.88 -13.47
C SER A 196 -25.17 -23.35 -13.51
N ALA A 197 -25.51 -23.80 -14.67
CA ALA A 197 -25.81 -25.23 -14.91
C ALA A 197 -24.54 -26.12 -14.76
N ILE A 198 -23.34 -25.54 -14.76
CA ILE A 198 -22.10 -26.28 -14.70
C ILE A 198 -21.57 -26.34 -13.26
N THR A 199 -21.52 -25.20 -12.54
CA THR A 199 -20.92 -25.12 -11.21
C THR A 199 -21.93 -25.10 -10.07
N GLY A 200 -23.22 -24.85 -10.36
CA GLY A 200 -24.27 -24.62 -9.36
C GLY A 200 -24.19 -23.25 -8.68
N ASN A 201 -23.15 -22.48 -8.91
CA ASN A 201 -22.96 -21.14 -8.30
C ASN A 201 -23.76 -20.09 -9.07
N GLU A 202 -24.11 -18.99 -8.39
CA GLU A 202 -24.64 -17.80 -9.04
C GLU A 202 -23.55 -17.00 -9.75
N TYR A 203 -23.91 -16.41 -10.90
CA TYR A 203 -23.08 -15.44 -11.62
C TYR A 203 -23.95 -14.30 -12.15
N VAL A 204 -23.31 -13.15 -12.45
CA VAL A 204 -23.96 -11.98 -13.04
C VAL A 204 -24.01 -12.14 -14.55
N ALA A 205 -25.22 -12.15 -15.14
CA ALA A 205 -25.46 -12.14 -16.59
C ALA A 205 -25.88 -10.73 -17.00
N TRP A 206 -25.15 -10.11 -17.94
CA TRP A 206 -25.45 -8.79 -18.48
C TRP A 206 -26.56 -8.89 -19.53
N GLU A 207 -27.51 -7.95 -19.49
CA GLU A 207 -28.66 -7.93 -20.41
C GLU A 207 -28.52 -6.90 -21.55
N GLY A 208 -27.46 -6.12 -21.56
CA GLY A 208 -27.17 -5.16 -22.61
C GLY A 208 -28.03 -3.89 -22.62
N LYS A 209 -28.90 -3.69 -21.61
CA LYS A 209 -29.73 -2.48 -21.52
C LYS A 209 -29.07 -1.44 -20.63
N THR A 210 -28.98 -0.21 -21.13
CA THR A 210 -28.48 0.91 -20.35
C THR A 210 -29.40 1.27 -19.20
N ILE A 211 -28.83 1.51 -18.02
CA ILE A 211 -29.52 1.98 -16.84
C ILE A 211 -28.76 3.16 -16.24
N THR A 212 -29.50 4.07 -15.61
CA THR A 212 -28.92 5.14 -14.80
C THR A 212 -29.50 4.99 -13.41
N GLN A 213 -28.64 4.89 -12.42
CA GLN A 213 -29.05 4.71 -11.03
C GLN A 213 -28.09 5.40 -10.08
N ARG A 214 -28.48 5.50 -8.81
CA ARG A 214 -27.56 5.88 -7.73
C ARG A 214 -27.13 4.62 -7.00
N VAL A 215 -25.84 4.50 -6.73
CA VAL A 215 -25.24 3.40 -5.98
C VAL A 215 -24.53 3.92 -4.75
N PRO A 216 -24.47 3.17 -3.64
CA PRO A 216 -23.72 3.58 -2.45
C PRO A 216 -22.25 3.80 -2.78
N SER A 217 -21.64 4.87 -2.25
CA SER A 217 -20.21 5.12 -2.30
C SER A 217 -19.57 4.64 -1.00
N ILE A 218 -18.82 3.54 -1.08
CA ILE A 218 -18.19 2.88 0.06
C ILE A 218 -16.72 3.29 0.11
N LEU A 219 -16.34 4.08 1.11
CA LEU A 219 -15.01 4.65 1.21
C LEU A 219 -14.18 3.94 2.29
N MET A 220 -12.97 3.52 1.93
CA MET A 220 -11.95 3.04 2.88
C MET A 220 -11.02 4.20 3.26
N ASN A 221 -11.53 5.22 3.94
CA ASN A 221 -10.77 6.41 4.30
C ASN A 221 -10.89 6.80 5.79
N LYS A 222 -11.41 5.92 6.64
CA LYS A 222 -11.41 6.09 8.09
C LYS A 222 -10.06 5.66 8.65
N PRO A 223 -9.28 6.54 9.30
CA PRO A 223 -8.02 6.16 9.94
C PRO A 223 -8.24 5.03 10.95
N ALA A 224 -7.43 3.98 10.87
CA ALA A 224 -7.46 2.84 11.79
C ALA A 224 -6.19 2.74 12.64
N ALA A 225 -5.06 3.20 12.13
CA ALA A 225 -3.82 3.33 12.88
C ALA A 225 -3.00 4.50 12.36
N SER A 226 -2.34 5.20 13.29
CA SER A 226 -1.42 6.29 13.01
C SER A 226 -0.19 6.14 13.91
N VAL A 227 0.98 6.48 13.38
CA VAL A 227 2.24 6.41 14.13
C VAL A 227 2.93 7.77 14.12
N PRO A 228 3.59 8.16 15.23
CA PRO A 228 4.46 9.33 15.24
C PRO A 228 5.62 9.15 14.26
N VAL A 229 6.03 10.22 13.59
CA VAL A 229 7.18 10.18 12.68
C VAL A 229 8.47 10.20 13.50
N PRO A 230 9.29 9.12 13.49
CA PRO A 230 10.58 9.12 14.16
C PRO A 230 11.57 10.01 13.40
N LYS A 231 12.64 10.45 14.05
CA LYS A 231 13.68 11.27 13.39
C LYS A 231 14.44 10.52 12.30
N ALA A 232 14.60 9.22 12.45
CA ALA A 232 15.30 8.37 11.50
C ALA A 232 15.07 6.89 11.85
N TYR A 233 15.26 6.04 10.86
CA TYR A 233 15.40 4.59 11.02
C TYR A 233 16.85 4.18 10.87
N TRP A 234 17.27 3.20 11.68
CA TRP A 234 18.57 2.57 11.58
C TRP A 234 18.38 1.14 11.09
N ILE A 235 19.00 0.80 9.98
CA ILE A 235 18.90 -0.53 9.38
C ILE A 235 20.28 -1.20 9.50
N PRO A 236 20.39 -2.29 10.28
CA PRO A 236 21.59 -3.09 10.35
C PRO A 236 22.01 -3.64 9.00
N VAL A 237 23.32 -3.74 8.76
CA VAL A 237 23.87 -4.24 7.48
C VAL A 237 23.41 -5.66 7.15
N GLU A 238 23.05 -6.43 8.15
CA GLU A 238 22.51 -7.80 8.02
C GLU A 238 21.18 -7.82 7.23
N TRP A 239 20.44 -6.70 7.21
CA TRP A 239 19.22 -6.50 6.41
C TRP A 239 19.53 -5.86 5.05
N ASN A 240 20.57 -6.33 4.37
CA ASN A 240 21.02 -5.77 3.09
C ASN A 240 19.92 -5.72 2.03
N GLU A 241 19.02 -6.70 2.00
CA GLU A 241 17.87 -6.69 1.08
C GLU A 241 16.99 -5.45 1.29
N ILE A 242 16.72 -5.08 2.53
CA ILE A 242 15.95 -3.87 2.86
C ILE A 242 16.71 -2.60 2.46
N ILE A 243 18.02 -2.58 2.71
CA ILE A 243 18.87 -1.44 2.31
C ILE A 243 18.82 -1.24 0.78
N GLU A 244 18.94 -2.31 0.00
CA GLU A 244 18.87 -2.21 -1.48
C GLU A 244 17.48 -1.79 -1.98
N LYS A 245 16.40 -2.27 -1.34
CA LYS A 245 15.03 -1.80 -1.66
C LYS A 245 14.86 -0.32 -1.36
N LEU A 246 15.34 0.17 -0.21
CA LEU A 246 15.30 1.59 0.13
C LEU A 246 16.10 2.44 -0.86
N LYS A 247 17.25 1.96 -1.35
CA LYS A 247 18.00 2.61 -2.44
C LYS A 247 17.18 2.69 -3.72
N THR A 248 16.53 1.58 -4.08
CA THR A 248 15.69 1.53 -5.29
C THR A 248 14.47 2.46 -5.16
N HIS A 249 13.90 2.62 -3.97
CA HIS A 249 12.87 3.64 -3.72
C HIS A 249 13.39 5.08 -3.86
N GLY A 250 14.70 5.31 -3.78
CA GLY A 250 15.32 6.62 -3.92
C GLY A 250 15.54 7.38 -2.61
N PHE A 251 15.59 6.69 -1.48
CA PHE A 251 15.87 7.33 -0.20
C PHE A 251 17.33 7.81 -0.08
N GLU A 252 17.48 8.99 0.50
CA GLU A 252 18.78 9.47 0.98
C GLU A 252 19.18 8.72 2.26
N MET A 253 20.38 8.15 2.26
CA MET A 253 20.86 7.30 3.35
C MET A 253 22.29 7.63 3.74
N GLU A 254 22.56 7.60 5.05
CA GLU A 254 23.89 7.74 5.62
C GLU A 254 24.44 6.35 5.98
N THR A 255 25.48 5.90 5.29
CA THR A 255 26.12 4.60 5.57
C THR A 255 27.22 4.75 6.63
N LEU A 256 27.20 3.89 7.64
CA LEU A 256 28.25 3.83 8.67
C LEU A 256 29.55 3.26 8.08
N LYS A 257 30.63 4.01 8.26
CA LYS A 257 32.00 3.56 7.92
C LYS A 257 32.62 2.71 9.02
N ASP A 258 32.29 3.04 10.27
CA ASP A 258 32.79 2.38 11.47
C ASP A 258 31.61 1.90 12.33
N ALA A 259 31.87 0.91 13.19
CA ALA A 259 30.88 0.44 14.15
C ALA A 259 30.47 1.57 15.12
N LYS A 260 29.16 1.68 15.40
CA LYS A 260 28.62 2.75 16.23
C LYS A 260 27.59 2.21 17.22
N GLU A 261 27.67 2.66 18.47
CA GLU A 261 26.58 2.47 19.42
C GLU A 261 25.55 3.59 19.27
N VAL A 262 24.29 3.21 19.13
CA VAL A 262 23.16 4.12 19.00
C VAL A 262 22.10 3.76 20.02
N ASN A 263 21.57 4.74 20.73
CA ASN A 263 20.38 4.54 21.56
C ASN A 263 19.14 4.67 20.68
N MET A 264 18.34 3.61 20.60
CA MET A 264 17.17 3.55 19.75
C MET A 264 16.03 2.78 20.40
N GLU A 265 14.81 3.03 19.95
CA GLU A 265 13.65 2.20 20.25
C GLU A 265 13.71 0.93 19.40
N LEU A 266 13.56 -0.21 20.05
CA LEU A 266 13.42 -1.52 19.42
C LEU A 266 12.04 -2.08 19.72
N SER A 267 11.48 -2.79 18.75
CA SER A 267 10.24 -3.54 18.91
C SER A 267 10.52 -5.04 18.88
N THR A 268 10.10 -5.73 19.92
CA THR A 268 10.08 -7.20 19.98
C THR A 268 8.69 -7.68 19.64
N VAL A 269 8.61 -8.66 18.74
CA VAL A 269 7.32 -9.24 18.30
C VAL A 269 6.91 -10.35 19.26
N SER A 270 5.68 -10.27 19.79
CA SER A 270 5.07 -11.31 20.63
C SER A 270 3.66 -11.62 20.15
N ASP A 271 3.13 -12.78 20.55
CA ASP A 271 1.74 -13.23 20.27
C ASP A 271 1.30 -13.02 18.82
N TYR A 272 2.10 -13.47 17.88
CA TYR A 272 1.82 -13.28 16.47
C TYR A 272 1.06 -14.46 15.83
N LYS A 273 0.29 -14.15 14.80
CA LYS A 273 -0.32 -15.13 13.91
C LYS A 273 -0.09 -14.75 12.46
N LEU A 274 0.39 -15.69 11.65
CA LEU A 274 0.55 -15.53 10.22
C LEU A 274 -0.73 -15.93 9.47
N SER A 275 -0.90 -15.41 8.26
CA SER A 275 -1.96 -15.83 7.35
C SER A 275 -1.79 -17.30 6.94
N ASN A 276 -2.91 -18.01 6.76
CA ASN A 276 -2.89 -19.43 6.33
C ASN A 276 -2.63 -19.57 4.82
N GLN A 277 -2.81 -18.50 4.06
CA GLN A 277 -2.60 -18.45 2.63
C GLN A 277 -1.71 -17.24 2.29
N PRO A 278 -0.83 -17.36 1.30
CA PRO A 278 -0.05 -16.24 0.84
C PRO A 278 -0.93 -15.24 0.09
N TYR A 279 -0.64 -13.95 0.26
CA TYR A 279 -1.14 -12.87 -0.56
C TYR A 279 0.01 -12.26 -1.35
N GLU A 280 -0.11 -12.22 -2.67
CA GLU A 280 0.96 -11.74 -3.57
C GLU A 280 2.33 -12.38 -3.28
N GLY A 281 2.32 -13.71 -3.07
CA GLY A 281 3.50 -14.52 -2.82
C GLY A 281 4.07 -14.46 -1.39
N ARG A 282 3.45 -13.72 -0.47
CA ARG A 282 3.95 -13.51 0.89
C ARG A 282 2.93 -13.90 1.96
N PHE A 283 3.40 -14.61 2.99
CA PHE A 283 2.62 -14.79 4.21
C PHE A 283 2.71 -13.52 5.07
N ARG A 284 1.56 -13.04 5.53
CA ARG A 284 1.45 -11.78 6.24
C ARG A 284 1.04 -11.99 7.68
N PHE A 285 1.38 -11.04 8.55
CA PHE A 285 0.85 -11.05 9.91
C PHE A 285 -0.66 -10.73 9.91
N GLN A 286 -1.46 -11.60 10.52
CA GLN A 286 -2.87 -11.34 10.83
C GLN A 286 -3.00 -10.55 12.11
N THR A 287 -2.28 -10.99 13.15
CA THR A 287 -2.19 -10.35 14.46
C THR A 287 -0.75 -10.40 14.96
N PHE A 288 -0.36 -9.43 15.74
CA PHE A 288 0.91 -9.37 16.45
C PHE A 288 0.85 -8.31 17.55
N ASN A 289 1.65 -8.49 18.60
CA ASN A 289 1.92 -7.50 19.62
C ASN A 289 3.37 -7.04 19.50
N LEU A 290 3.64 -5.79 19.89
CA LEU A 290 4.96 -5.20 19.90
C LEU A 290 5.30 -4.69 21.30
N ASP A 291 6.37 -5.22 21.87
CA ASP A 291 6.95 -4.72 23.11
C ASP A 291 8.10 -3.77 22.74
N LYS A 292 7.92 -2.47 23.02
CA LYS A 292 8.87 -1.41 22.65
C LYS A 292 9.77 -1.07 23.82
N GLU A 293 11.08 -1.03 23.59
CA GLU A 293 12.07 -0.64 24.58
C GLU A 293 13.17 0.25 23.98
N ASN A 294 13.67 1.18 24.79
CA ASN A 294 14.85 1.97 24.41
C ASN A 294 16.12 1.29 24.93
N ARG A 295 17.03 0.95 24.03
CA ARG A 295 18.34 0.42 24.44
C ARG A 295 19.45 0.81 23.47
N LYS A 296 20.70 0.68 23.95
CA LYS A 296 21.88 0.83 23.12
C LYS A 296 22.06 -0.41 22.25
N VAL A 297 22.22 -0.16 20.96
CA VAL A 297 22.50 -1.19 19.97
C VAL A 297 23.81 -0.83 19.25
N ARG A 298 24.70 -1.81 19.14
CA ARG A 298 25.91 -1.67 18.33
C ARG A 298 25.57 -2.05 16.89
N LEU A 299 25.75 -1.09 15.99
CA LEU A 299 25.60 -1.24 14.55
C LEU A 299 26.96 -1.44 13.91
N ASN A 300 27.04 -2.39 12.98
CA ASN A 300 28.25 -2.71 12.24
C ASN A 300 28.49 -1.72 11.07
N PRO A 301 29.74 -1.61 10.56
CA PRO A 301 30.01 -0.90 9.31
C PRO A 301 29.12 -1.43 8.17
N GLY A 302 28.63 -0.55 7.32
CA GLY A 302 27.66 -0.86 6.27
C GLY A 302 26.19 -0.70 6.68
N SER A 303 25.88 -0.64 8.00
CA SER A 303 24.53 -0.27 8.47
C SER A 303 24.19 1.16 8.02
N VAL A 304 22.92 1.43 7.79
CA VAL A 304 22.48 2.73 7.26
C VAL A 304 21.55 3.46 8.23
N ARG A 305 21.61 4.78 8.18
CA ARG A 305 20.64 5.67 8.78
C ARG A 305 19.83 6.35 7.69
N VAL A 306 18.51 6.28 7.77
CA VAL A 306 17.59 6.94 6.85
C VAL A 306 16.78 7.95 7.65
N LYS A 307 16.95 9.24 7.36
CA LYS A 307 16.20 10.30 8.02
C LYS A 307 14.80 10.40 7.44
N THR A 308 13.82 10.72 8.27
CA THR A 308 12.45 11.01 7.82
C THR A 308 12.29 12.45 7.30
N ASP A 309 13.23 13.34 7.63
CA ASP A 309 13.26 14.70 7.09
C ASP A 309 13.80 14.73 5.65
N GLN A 310 13.01 14.15 4.75
CA GLN A 310 13.19 14.17 3.30
C GLN A 310 11.82 14.10 2.63
N ALA A 311 11.72 14.39 1.33
CA ALA A 311 10.45 14.36 0.60
C ALA A 311 9.73 13.01 0.72
N LEU A 312 10.47 11.91 0.70
CA LEU A 312 9.95 10.55 0.85
C LEU A 312 9.74 10.10 2.31
N GLY A 313 9.76 11.01 3.27
CA GLY A 313 9.71 10.67 4.69
C GLY A 313 8.45 9.90 5.10
N GLU A 314 7.28 10.24 4.56
CA GLU A 314 6.04 9.51 4.82
C GLU A 314 6.07 8.10 4.22
N LEU A 315 6.61 7.93 3.02
CA LEU A 315 6.81 6.60 2.41
C LEU A 315 7.76 5.75 3.27
N LEU A 316 8.81 6.34 3.83
CA LEU A 316 9.72 5.63 4.73
C LEU A 316 8.98 5.08 5.96
N VAL A 317 8.11 5.89 6.58
CA VAL A 317 7.28 5.44 7.69
C VAL A 317 6.37 4.27 7.28
N ILE A 318 5.69 4.38 6.13
CA ILE A 318 4.84 3.30 5.60
C ILE A 318 5.62 2.00 5.39
N LEU A 319 6.85 2.08 4.90
CA LEU A 319 7.67 0.90 4.62
C LEU A 319 8.29 0.27 5.87
N MET A 320 8.55 1.06 6.91
CA MET A 320 9.31 0.60 8.08
C MET A 320 8.45 0.28 9.31
N GLU A 321 7.31 0.95 9.51
CA GLU A 321 6.47 0.71 10.70
C GLU A 321 5.69 -0.58 10.60
N PRO A 322 5.79 -1.51 11.58
CA PRO A 322 5.10 -2.80 11.56
C PRO A 322 3.58 -2.69 11.45
N GLU A 323 2.99 -1.64 12.02
CA GLU A 323 1.56 -1.36 11.99
C GLU A 323 1.06 -1.00 10.59
N SER A 324 1.94 -0.59 9.69
CA SER A 324 1.59 -0.27 8.31
C SER A 324 1.28 -1.53 7.52
N VAL A 325 0.13 -1.53 6.85
CA VAL A 325 -0.29 -2.66 6.01
C VAL A 325 0.62 -2.91 4.80
N ASP A 326 1.48 -1.96 4.47
CA ASP A 326 2.40 -2.02 3.34
C ASP A 326 3.88 -2.07 3.75
N SER A 327 4.16 -2.26 5.05
CA SER A 327 5.53 -2.32 5.54
C SER A 327 6.27 -3.59 5.13
N PHE A 328 7.59 -3.52 5.09
CA PHE A 328 8.44 -4.70 4.91
C PHE A 328 8.18 -5.77 5.97
N PHE A 329 7.80 -5.38 7.19
CA PHE A 329 7.37 -6.31 8.22
C PHE A 329 6.11 -7.07 7.80
N GLN A 330 5.06 -6.38 7.41
CA GLN A 330 3.82 -7.00 6.94
C GLN A 330 4.00 -7.84 5.68
N TRP A 331 4.94 -7.47 4.81
CA TRP A 331 5.30 -8.26 3.64
C TRP A 331 6.24 -9.43 3.96
N GLY A 332 6.58 -9.66 5.25
CA GLY A 332 7.29 -10.84 5.70
C GLY A 332 8.79 -10.84 5.41
N TYR A 333 9.39 -9.69 5.13
CA TYR A 333 10.85 -9.62 4.93
C TYR A 333 11.65 -9.92 6.20
N PHE A 334 11.03 -9.80 7.37
CA PHE A 334 11.65 -10.04 8.67
C PHE A 334 11.25 -11.37 9.31
N HIS A 335 10.61 -12.29 8.60
CA HIS A 335 10.14 -13.56 9.20
C HIS A 335 11.24 -14.41 9.83
N SER A 336 12.50 -14.22 9.42
CA SER A 336 13.63 -14.91 10.06
C SER A 336 13.79 -14.58 11.54
N ILE A 337 13.27 -13.42 12.03
CA ILE A 337 13.28 -13.10 13.47
C ILE A 337 12.38 -14.02 14.30
N LEU A 338 11.45 -14.72 13.66
CA LEU A 338 10.53 -15.65 14.31
C LEU A 338 11.10 -17.06 14.43
N SER A 339 12.23 -17.31 13.77
CA SER A 339 12.86 -18.62 13.75
C SER A 339 13.79 -18.78 14.95
N GLN A 340 13.69 -19.92 15.62
CA GLN A 340 14.70 -20.30 16.60
C GLN A 340 15.98 -20.67 15.83
N THR A 341 17.07 -19.93 16.07
CA THR A 341 18.35 -20.11 15.36
C THR A 341 19.32 -20.98 16.12
N GLU A 342 19.16 -21.08 17.44
CA GLU A 342 20.03 -21.84 18.33
C GLU A 342 19.21 -22.78 19.21
N TYR A 343 19.78 -23.91 19.53
CA TYR A 343 19.24 -24.83 20.52
C TYR A 343 20.36 -25.21 21.53
N MET A 344 19.94 -25.58 22.72
CA MET A 344 20.86 -26.03 23.75
C MET A 344 20.66 -27.53 23.99
N GLU A 345 21.77 -28.22 24.08
CA GLU A 345 21.77 -29.66 24.34
C GLU A 345 21.20 -29.97 25.75
N THR A 346 20.29 -30.92 25.82
CA THR A 346 19.60 -31.27 27.06
C THR A 346 20.57 -31.68 28.18
N TYR A 347 21.67 -32.38 27.84
CA TYR A 347 22.66 -32.81 28.82
C TYR A 347 23.43 -31.65 29.47
N ILE A 348 23.45 -30.45 28.82
CA ILE A 348 24.03 -29.23 29.38
C ILE A 348 22.96 -28.48 30.18
N MET A 349 21.76 -28.38 29.61
CA MET A 349 20.68 -27.57 30.19
C MET A 349 20.11 -28.17 31.47
N GLU A 350 19.90 -29.48 31.51
CA GLU A 350 19.29 -30.16 32.64
C GLU A 350 20.04 -29.90 33.97
N PRO A 351 21.36 -30.14 34.07
CA PRO A 351 22.09 -29.84 35.30
C PRO A 351 22.09 -28.36 35.68
N LEU A 352 22.13 -27.47 34.65
CA LEU A 352 22.10 -26.03 34.88
C LEU A 352 20.75 -25.56 35.44
N ILE A 353 19.65 -26.01 34.84
CA ILE A 353 18.29 -25.68 35.29
C ILE A 353 18.04 -26.22 36.71
N VAL A 354 18.43 -27.45 36.98
CA VAL A 354 18.32 -28.06 38.32
C VAL A 354 19.04 -27.19 39.35
N LYS A 355 20.26 -26.74 39.04
CA LYS A 355 21.01 -25.86 39.91
C LYS A 355 20.31 -24.51 40.12
N MET A 356 19.87 -23.86 39.05
CA MET A 356 19.16 -22.56 39.08
C MET A 356 17.90 -22.64 39.93
N ILE A 357 17.08 -23.68 39.74
CA ILE A 357 15.86 -23.91 40.55
C ILE A 357 16.18 -24.20 42.05
N ALA A 358 17.30 -24.85 42.33
CA ALA A 358 17.73 -25.09 43.67
C ALA A 358 18.23 -23.85 44.42
N GLU A 359 18.84 -22.90 43.67
CA GLU A 359 19.42 -21.66 44.21
C GLU A 359 18.42 -20.49 44.25
N ASP A 360 17.33 -20.53 43.48
CA ASP A 360 16.30 -19.46 43.38
C ASP A 360 14.90 -20.02 43.66
N SER A 361 14.37 -19.71 44.83
CA SER A 361 13.03 -20.16 45.27
C SER A 361 11.89 -19.52 44.44
N ASP A 362 12.06 -18.29 43.97
CA ASP A 362 11.04 -17.61 43.18
C ASP A 362 11.01 -18.17 41.75
N LEU A 363 12.17 -18.47 41.17
CA LEU A 363 12.28 -19.18 39.90
C LEU A 363 11.63 -20.56 39.99
N LYS A 364 11.90 -21.32 41.09
CA LYS A 364 11.29 -22.62 41.33
C LYS A 364 9.76 -22.54 41.34
N LYS A 365 9.21 -21.58 42.08
CA LYS A 365 7.76 -21.40 42.18
C LYS A 365 7.14 -21.09 40.80
N ARG A 366 7.71 -20.14 40.06
CA ARG A 366 7.25 -19.77 38.69
C ARG A 366 7.33 -20.95 37.72
N PHE A 367 8.39 -21.75 37.81
CA PHE A 367 8.56 -22.96 37.01
C PHE A 367 7.48 -23.99 37.29
N GLU A 368 7.21 -24.26 38.56
CA GLU A 368 6.18 -25.23 38.98
C GLU A 368 4.77 -24.77 38.63
N GLU A 369 4.46 -23.49 38.79
CA GLU A 369 3.19 -22.87 38.36
C GLU A 369 2.99 -23.01 36.85
N LYS A 370 4.02 -22.70 36.05
CA LYS A 370 3.95 -22.81 34.57
C LYS A 370 3.78 -24.25 34.13
N ARG A 371 4.54 -25.20 34.70
CA ARG A 371 4.44 -26.63 34.39
C ARG A 371 3.05 -27.22 34.71
N LEU A 372 2.38 -26.69 35.74
CA LEU A 372 1.02 -27.11 36.07
C LEU A 372 -0.04 -26.50 35.15
N ALA A 373 0.18 -25.27 34.72
CA ALA A 373 -0.73 -24.56 33.82
C ALA A 373 -0.64 -25.04 32.35
N GLU A 374 0.53 -25.52 31.94
CA GLU A 374 0.84 -25.94 30.57
C GLU A 374 1.44 -27.37 30.59
N PRO A 375 0.63 -28.42 30.72
CA PRO A 375 1.13 -29.79 30.87
C PRO A 375 1.93 -30.34 29.70
N ASP A 376 1.72 -29.76 28.52
CA ASP A 376 2.39 -30.11 27.24
C ASP A 376 3.65 -29.27 26.99
N PHE A 377 4.04 -28.48 27.95
CA PHE A 377 5.25 -27.63 27.90
C PHE A 377 6.52 -28.43 28.10
#